data_ecec7dc3aa9fec3e0aa7f7ddb769bdfe
#
_entry.id   ecec7dc3aa9fec3e0aa7f7ddb769bdfe
#
_cell.length_a   1.000
_cell.length_b   1.000
_cell.length_c   1.000
_cell.angle_alpha   90.00
_cell.angle_beta   90.00
_cell.angle_gamma   90.00
#
_symmetry.space_group_name_H-M   'P 1'
#
loop_
_entity.id
_entity.type
_entity.pdbx_description
1 polymer ?
#
loop_
_entity_poly.entity_id
_entity_poly.type
_entity_poly.pdbx_seq_one_letter_code
_entity_poly.pdbx_strand_id
1 'polypeptide(L)'
;MATITDVARVAGVSKNTVSRYLNERGYMSEKTKSAIQDAIDLLHYQPNQIARSLTTKRTNFVGLVIPDVVQPFFATMASRIEDELDRRGYKMILCDTMHSPAKERKYLDMLTANKVDGIIVGSHSVDIDYSGIGLPIISLDRSLADDIPVVHADHVQGGHIAAEAFLKHGCKKVVQFVGYSKVLSPSAQRHKVFAEQMRDHGVECFTYELRLNQFEFSSYLQTAKMFLDQYPGVDGIFAADLVALAVQREALSRGRRIPDDLFVFGYDGSFVHKIAYPPLPTVIQPYEEMAATIVDLLERRIAGQTPEFHSYVIPVVSSESVPDEADGDPVGNYDLTVAPR
;
A
#
# COMPACT_ATOMS: atom_id res chain seq x y z
N MET A 1 -23.43 4.55 -30.25
CA MET A 1 -23.52 4.76 -28.79
C MET A 1 -24.55 5.84 -28.51
N ALA A 2 -25.52 5.58 -27.62
CA ALA A 2 -26.53 6.60 -27.27
C ALA A 2 -25.84 7.81 -26.60
N THR A 3 -26.36 8.99 -26.81
CA THR A 3 -25.86 10.25 -26.25
C THR A 3 -26.84 10.81 -25.22
N ILE A 4 -26.39 11.74 -24.36
CA ILE A 4 -27.25 12.45 -23.41
C ILE A 4 -28.43 13.18 -24.13
N THR A 5 -28.25 13.56 -25.40
CA THR A 5 -29.27 14.17 -26.23
C THR A 5 -30.35 13.16 -26.64
N ASP A 6 -29.96 11.90 -26.87
CA ASP A 6 -30.93 10.84 -27.18
C ASP A 6 -31.77 10.48 -25.94
N VAL A 7 -31.14 10.42 -24.75
CA VAL A 7 -31.86 10.24 -23.48
C VAL A 7 -32.86 11.36 -23.26
N ALA A 8 -32.45 12.62 -23.46
CA ALA A 8 -33.31 13.79 -23.32
C ALA A 8 -34.52 13.72 -24.26
N ARG A 9 -34.32 13.30 -25.51
CA ARG A 9 -35.38 13.15 -26.52
C ARG A 9 -36.37 12.05 -26.13
N VAL A 10 -35.87 10.88 -25.69
CA VAL A 10 -36.75 9.76 -25.29
C VAL A 10 -37.50 10.07 -24.00
N ALA A 11 -36.87 10.69 -23.01
CA ALA A 11 -37.49 11.09 -21.74
C ALA A 11 -38.43 12.33 -21.89
N GLY A 12 -38.47 13.01 -23.04
CA GLY A 12 -39.27 14.21 -23.23
C GLY A 12 -38.83 15.41 -22.42
N VAL A 13 -37.54 15.54 -22.10
CA VAL A 13 -36.96 16.60 -21.25
C VAL A 13 -35.80 17.30 -21.95
N SER A 14 -35.30 18.40 -21.37
CA SER A 14 -34.12 19.07 -21.89
C SER A 14 -32.81 18.28 -21.53
N LYS A 15 -31.77 18.46 -22.37
CA LYS A 15 -30.42 17.94 -22.08
C LYS A 15 -29.91 18.38 -20.68
N ASN A 16 -30.22 19.64 -20.31
CA ASN A 16 -29.86 20.17 -19.00
C ASN A 16 -30.60 19.44 -17.85
N THR A 17 -31.85 19.02 -18.08
CA THR A 17 -32.62 18.24 -17.10
C THR A 17 -32.02 16.87 -16.89
N VAL A 18 -31.61 16.16 -17.97
CA VAL A 18 -30.91 14.90 -17.88
C VAL A 18 -29.55 15.08 -17.16
N SER A 19 -28.78 16.12 -17.51
CA SER A 19 -27.50 16.42 -16.84
C SER A 19 -27.68 16.69 -15.34
N ARG A 20 -28.75 17.39 -14.94
CA ARG A 20 -29.08 17.62 -13.53
C ARG A 20 -29.44 16.32 -12.81
N TYR A 21 -30.19 15.42 -13.46
CA TYR A 21 -30.50 14.09 -12.93
C TYR A 21 -29.24 13.27 -12.69
N LEU A 22 -28.40 13.16 -13.71
CA LEU A 22 -27.11 12.38 -13.62
C LEU A 22 -26.10 12.93 -12.59
N ASN A 23 -26.22 14.21 -12.22
CA ASN A 23 -25.36 14.86 -11.24
C ASN A 23 -26.04 15.11 -9.90
N GLU A 24 -27.29 14.60 -9.69
CA GLU A 24 -28.09 14.76 -8.47
C GLU A 24 -28.23 16.19 -8.02
N ARG A 25 -28.36 17.15 -8.99
CA ARG A 25 -28.41 18.58 -8.72
C ARG A 25 -29.83 19.14 -8.76
N GLY A 26 -30.25 19.73 -7.64
CA GLY A 26 -31.50 20.46 -7.50
C GLY A 26 -32.72 19.55 -7.42
N TYR A 27 -33.88 20.16 -7.13
CA TYR A 27 -35.13 19.42 -7.02
C TYR A 27 -35.61 18.93 -8.39
N MET A 28 -36.10 17.66 -8.43
CA MET A 28 -36.74 17.05 -9.60
C MET A 28 -37.91 16.17 -9.15
N SER A 29 -39.05 16.25 -9.87
CA SER A 29 -40.20 15.42 -9.55
C SER A 29 -39.90 13.93 -9.81
N GLU A 30 -40.49 13.03 -9.02
CA GLU A 30 -40.33 11.58 -9.21
C GLU A 30 -40.77 11.12 -10.61
N LYS A 31 -41.81 11.70 -11.17
CA LYS A 31 -42.24 11.44 -12.56
C LYS A 31 -41.14 11.74 -13.57
N THR A 32 -40.42 12.86 -13.39
CA THR A 32 -39.33 13.23 -14.30
C THR A 32 -38.10 12.32 -14.10
N LYS A 33 -37.79 11.93 -12.86
CA LYS A 33 -36.72 11.00 -12.57
C LYS A 33 -36.95 9.63 -13.21
N SER A 34 -38.19 9.08 -13.04
CA SER A 34 -38.59 7.81 -13.66
C SER A 34 -38.47 7.86 -15.19
N ALA A 35 -38.98 8.89 -15.82
CA ALA A 35 -38.92 9.02 -17.28
C ALA A 35 -37.47 9.08 -17.80
N ILE A 36 -36.57 9.72 -17.06
CA ILE A 36 -35.14 9.75 -17.42
C ILE A 36 -34.49 8.38 -17.22
N GLN A 37 -34.79 7.71 -16.10
CA GLN A 37 -34.27 6.37 -15.83
C GLN A 37 -34.73 5.36 -16.88
N ASP A 38 -36.02 5.35 -17.20
CA ASP A 38 -36.61 4.49 -18.25
C ASP A 38 -35.90 4.70 -19.61
N ALA A 39 -35.61 5.97 -19.94
CA ALA A 39 -34.90 6.30 -21.17
C ALA A 39 -33.42 5.85 -21.15
N ILE A 40 -32.72 5.94 -20.00
CA ILE A 40 -31.38 5.45 -19.81
C ILE A 40 -31.34 3.94 -20.01
N ASP A 41 -32.26 3.21 -19.38
CA ASP A 41 -32.34 1.75 -19.43
C ASP A 41 -32.69 1.27 -20.87
N LEU A 42 -33.68 1.91 -21.51
CA LEU A 42 -34.07 1.60 -22.88
C LEU A 42 -32.93 1.79 -23.90
N LEU A 43 -32.15 2.85 -23.72
CA LEU A 43 -31.05 3.19 -24.62
C LEU A 43 -29.71 2.55 -24.23
N HIS A 44 -29.65 1.79 -23.11
CA HIS A 44 -28.42 1.32 -22.49
C HIS A 44 -27.36 2.42 -22.40
N TYR A 45 -27.85 3.65 -22.02
CA TYR A 45 -26.99 4.82 -22.01
C TYR A 45 -26.03 4.77 -20.82
N GLN A 46 -24.75 4.88 -21.12
CA GLN A 46 -23.71 5.06 -20.10
C GLN A 46 -23.20 6.50 -20.16
N PRO A 47 -23.21 7.22 -19.01
CA PRO A 47 -22.67 8.57 -18.95
C PRO A 47 -21.20 8.59 -19.39
N ASN A 48 -20.87 9.45 -20.35
CA ASN A 48 -19.49 9.60 -20.80
C ASN A 48 -18.68 10.38 -19.73
N GLN A 49 -17.85 9.69 -19.01
CA GLN A 49 -16.97 10.23 -17.96
C GLN A 49 -16.05 11.33 -18.52
N ILE A 50 -15.56 11.19 -19.76
CA ILE A 50 -14.70 12.18 -20.42
C ILE A 50 -15.48 13.48 -20.66
N ALA A 51 -16.72 13.39 -21.13
CA ALA A 51 -17.55 14.56 -21.32
C ALA A 51 -17.93 15.25 -19.98
N ARG A 52 -18.07 14.47 -18.91
CA ARG A 52 -18.30 14.97 -17.56
C ARG A 52 -17.07 15.68 -17.03
N SER A 53 -15.88 15.13 -17.21
CA SER A 53 -14.61 15.71 -16.75
C SER A 53 -14.32 17.07 -17.38
N LEU A 54 -14.72 17.30 -18.64
CA LEU A 54 -14.61 18.61 -19.31
C LEU A 54 -15.44 19.71 -18.62
N THR A 55 -16.56 19.32 -18.01
CA THR A 55 -17.47 20.27 -17.33
C THR A 55 -17.07 20.47 -15.86
N THR A 56 -16.68 19.39 -15.17
CA THR A 56 -16.32 19.41 -13.75
C THR A 56 -14.87 19.79 -13.51
N LYS A 57 -14.03 19.75 -14.55
CA LYS A 57 -12.56 19.83 -14.48
C LYS A 57 -11.94 18.76 -13.57
N ARG A 58 -12.65 17.65 -13.32
CA ARG A 58 -12.21 16.50 -12.54
C ARG A 58 -12.48 15.23 -13.30
N THR A 59 -11.52 14.32 -13.27
CA THR A 59 -11.63 12.99 -13.89
C THR A 59 -12.13 11.94 -12.91
N ASN A 60 -12.01 12.18 -11.62
CA ASN A 60 -12.18 11.24 -10.52
C ASN A 60 -11.25 10.00 -10.64
N PHE A 61 -10.14 10.14 -11.35
CA PHE A 61 -9.09 9.14 -11.37
C PHE A 61 -7.90 9.57 -10.52
N VAL A 62 -7.33 8.62 -9.77
CA VAL A 62 -6.10 8.77 -9.00
C VAL A 62 -5.11 7.70 -9.45
N GLY A 63 -3.87 8.10 -9.74
CA GLY A 63 -2.79 7.17 -10.03
C GLY A 63 -2.16 6.65 -8.76
N LEU A 64 -1.97 5.34 -8.64
CA LEU A 64 -1.12 4.71 -7.62
C LEU A 64 0.11 4.11 -8.30
N VAL A 65 1.28 4.65 -8.01
CA VAL A 65 2.56 4.22 -8.58
C VAL A 65 3.34 3.46 -7.51
N ILE A 66 3.53 2.16 -7.73
CA ILE A 66 4.25 1.26 -6.80
C ILE A 66 5.34 0.48 -7.52
N PRO A 67 6.35 -0.04 -6.78
CA PRO A 67 7.46 -0.75 -7.40
C PRO A 67 7.07 -2.15 -7.88
N ASP A 68 6.18 -2.83 -7.16
CA ASP A 68 5.78 -4.21 -7.47
C ASP A 68 4.47 -4.57 -6.76
N VAL A 69 3.47 -5.02 -7.51
CA VAL A 69 2.18 -5.46 -6.99
C VAL A 69 2.23 -6.84 -6.32
N VAL A 70 3.27 -7.64 -6.56
CA VAL A 70 3.43 -8.97 -5.96
C VAL A 70 3.95 -8.89 -4.52
N GLN A 71 4.59 -7.79 -4.16
CA GLN A 71 5.05 -7.56 -2.79
C GLN A 71 3.86 -7.39 -1.83
N PRO A 72 3.75 -8.22 -0.76
CA PRO A 72 2.58 -8.22 0.12
C PRO A 72 2.28 -6.87 0.77
N PHE A 73 3.31 -6.09 1.14
CA PHE A 73 3.13 -4.73 1.65
C PHE A 73 2.43 -3.84 0.62
N PHE A 74 2.95 -3.76 -0.61
CA PHE A 74 2.37 -2.92 -1.65
C PHE A 74 1.01 -3.44 -2.13
N ALA A 75 0.82 -4.76 -2.20
CA ALA A 75 -0.47 -5.36 -2.53
C ALA A 75 -1.54 -4.99 -1.50
N THR A 76 -1.22 -5.09 -0.21
CA THR A 76 -2.12 -4.74 0.88
C THR A 76 -2.43 -3.24 0.87
N MET A 77 -1.41 -2.38 0.76
CA MET A 77 -1.60 -0.93 0.65
C MET A 77 -2.46 -0.55 -0.55
N ALA A 78 -2.21 -1.15 -1.73
CA ALA A 78 -2.99 -0.88 -2.93
C ALA A 78 -4.48 -1.23 -2.73
N SER A 79 -4.77 -2.36 -2.06
CA SER A 79 -6.14 -2.75 -1.73
C SER A 79 -6.81 -1.75 -0.77
N ARG A 80 -6.12 -1.29 0.28
CA ARG A 80 -6.68 -0.33 1.24
C ARG A 80 -6.84 1.06 0.65
N ILE A 81 -5.91 1.50 -0.18
CA ILE A 81 -6.01 2.79 -0.91
C ILE A 81 -7.17 2.74 -1.92
N GLU A 82 -7.35 1.63 -2.63
CA GLU A 82 -8.45 1.46 -3.58
C GLU A 82 -9.80 1.56 -2.88
N ASP A 83 -9.98 0.82 -1.79
CA ASP A 83 -11.21 0.83 -1.00
C ASP A 83 -11.53 2.25 -0.46
N GLU A 84 -10.52 2.95 0.05
CA GLU A 84 -10.72 4.32 0.55
C GLU A 84 -11.01 5.33 -0.58
N LEU A 85 -10.37 5.18 -1.74
CA LEU A 85 -10.67 5.99 -2.93
C LEU A 85 -12.08 5.73 -3.46
N ASP A 86 -12.52 4.45 -3.52
CA ASP A 86 -13.86 4.09 -3.99
C ASP A 86 -14.95 4.67 -3.07
N ARG A 87 -14.78 4.61 -1.73
CA ARG A 87 -15.70 5.24 -0.78
C ARG A 87 -15.86 6.74 -1.01
N ARG A 88 -14.83 7.42 -1.53
CA ARG A 88 -14.84 8.85 -1.83
C ARG A 88 -15.19 9.18 -3.29
N GLY A 89 -15.54 8.15 -4.08
CA GLY A 89 -15.98 8.31 -5.49
C GLY A 89 -14.86 8.49 -6.49
N TYR A 90 -13.62 8.19 -6.13
CA TYR A 90 -12.50 8.09 -7.06
C TYR A 90 -12.35 6.68 -7.60
N LYS A 91 -11.62 6.56 -8.71
CA LYS A 91 -11.18 5.29 -9.28
C LYS A 91 -9.67 5.27 -9.37
N MET A 92 -9.07 4.15 -8.97
CA MET A 92 -7.63 3.98 -8.98
C MET A 92 -7.11 3.49 -10.33
N ILE A 93 -6.00 4.08 -10.78
CA ILE A 93 -5.18 3.57 -11.87
C ILE A 93 -3.89 3.02 -11.26
N LEU A 94 -3.78 1.70 -11.18
CA LEU A 94 -2.59 1.04 -10.65
C LEU A 94 -1.47 1.02 -11.69
N CYS A 95 -0.32 1.57 -11.32
CA CYS A 95 0.90 1.66 -12.12
C CYS A 95 2.02 0.87 -11.44
N ASP A 96 2.13 -0.40 -11.82
CA ASP A 96 3.22 -1.26 -11.38
C ASP A 96 4.47 -0.98 -12.22
N THR A 97 5.50 -0.40 -11.61
CA THR A 97 6.73 0.00 -12.31
C THR A 97 7.67 -1.16 -12.60
N MET A 98 7.47 -2.31 -11.95
CA MET A 98 8.39 -3.46 -12.00
C MET A 98 9.84 -3.03 -11.78
N HIS A 99 10.05 -2.15 -10.80
CA HIS A 99 11.35 -1.60 -10.40
C HIS A 99 12.11 -0.84 -11.50
N SER A 100 11.41 -0.40 -12.56
CA SER A 100 12.01 0.29 -13.71
C SER A 100 11.76 1.80 -13.65
N PRO A 101 12.78 2.64 -13.43
CA PRO A 101 12.62 4.10 -13.48
C PRO A 101 12.09 4.60 -14.83
N ALA A 102 12.47 3.93 -15.93
CA ALA A 102 11.97 4.27 -17.27
C ALA A 102 10.46 3.99 -17.42
N LYS A 103 9.97 2.90 -16.82
CA LYS A 103 8.54 2.56 -16.80
C LYS A 103 7.77 3.52 -15.91
N GLU A 104 8.35 3.90 -14.77
CA GLU A 104 7.76 4.89 -13.87
C GLU A 104 7.56 6.25 -14.56
N ARG A 105 8.58 6.77 -15.25
CA ARG A 105 8.44 8.02 -16.04
C ARG A 105 7.30 7.93 -17.05
N LYS A 106 7.22 6.83 -17.81
CA LYS A 106 6.12 6.62 -18.76
C LYS A 106 4.73 6.64 -18.10
N TYR A 107 4.61 6.09 -16.87
CA TYR A 107 3.36 6.14 -16.13
C TYR A 107 3.05 7.55 -15.64
N LEU A 108 4.05 8.28 -15.11
CA LEU A 108 3.86 9.67 -14.69
C LEU A 108 3.44 10.56 -15.87
N ASP A 109 4.08 10.40 -17.03
CA ASP A 109 3.70 11.09 -18.27
C ASP A 109 2.27 10.73 -18.70
N MET A 110 1.90 9.45 -18.66
CA MET A 110 0.55 8.99 -18.99
C MET A 110 -0.50 9.57 -18.02
N LEU A 111 -0.25 9.52 -16.72
CA LEU A 111 -1.17 10.05 -15.70
C LEU A 111 -1.37 11.56 -15.89
N THR A 112 -0.27 12.30 -16.15
CA THR A 112 -0.30 13.74 -16.40
C THR A 112 -1.06 14.07 -17.69
N ALA A 113 -0.80 13.36 -18.78
CA ALA A 113 -1.48 13.54 -20.06
C ALA A 113 -2.99 13.26 -19.97
N ASN A 114 -3.39 12.28 -19.17
CA ASN A 114 -4.79 11.94 -18.90
C ASN A 114 -5.44 12.81 -17.83
N LYS A 115 -4.70 13.78 -17.26
CA LYS A 115 -5.20 14.74 -16.26
C LYS A 115 -5.90 14.06 -15.09
N VAL A 116 -5.28 13.01 -14.54
CA VAL A 116 -5.78 12.43 -13.28
C VAL A 116 -5.84 13.51 -12.20
N ASP A 117 -6.71 13.36 -11.22
CA ASP A 117 -6.89 14.39 -10.19
C ASP A 117 -5.73 14.44 -9.20
N GLY A 118 -5.02 13.32 -9.03
CA GLY A 118 -3.84 13.23 -8.18
C GLY A 118 -3.08 11.92 -8.33
N ILE A 119 -1.91 11.85 -7.70
CA ILE A 119 -1.01 10.70 -7.76
C ILE A 119 -0.54 10.32 -6.35
N ILE A 120 -0.56 9.04 -6.03
CA ILE A 120 0.05 8.45 -4.84
C ILE A 120 1.29 7.69 -5.30
N VAL A 121 2.46 7.95 -4.66
CA VAL A 121 3.73 7.36 -5.09
C VAL A 121 4.38 6.62 -3.93
N GLY A 122 4.52 5.29 -4.07
CA GLY A 122 5.27 4.40 -3.17
C GLY A 122 6.49 3.75 -3.86
N SER A 123 6.94 4.30 -4.99
CA SER A 123 8.05 3.76 -5.78
C SER A 123 9.41 3.92 -5.10
N HIS A 124 10.36 3.03 -5.42
CA HIS A 124 11.74 3.01 -4.92
C HIS A 124 12.78 3.50 -5.95
N SER A 125 12.35 4.15 -7.02
CA SER A 125 13.30 4.73 -8.01
C SER A 125 14.07 5.91 -7.42
N VAL A 126 15.39 5.94 -7.59
CA VAL A 126 16.25 6.98 -7.01
C VAL A 126 16.48 8.18 -7.95
N ASP A 127 16.18 8.04 -9.25
CA ASP A 127 16.50 9.01 -10.30
C ASP A 127 15.27 9.65 -10.94
N ILE A 128 14.16 9.77 -10.21
CA ILE A 128 12.94 10.41 -10.69
C ILE A 128 12.80 11.79 -10.03
N ASP A 129 12.66 12.80 -10.86
CA ASP A 129 12.29 14.16 -10.43
C ASP A 129 10.76 14.31 -10.50
N TYR A 130 10.14 14.56 -9.37
CA TYR A 130 8.69 14.76 -9.24
C TYR A 130 8.30 16.25 -9.21
N SER A 131 9.25 17.18 -9.13
CA SER A 131 9.00 18.63 -8.97
C SER A 131 8.30 19.26 -10.17
N GLY A 132 8.48 18.68 -11.37
CA GLY A 132 7.85 19.14 -12.61
C GLY A 132 6.43 18.61 -12.86
N ILE A 133 5.89 17.75 -11.99
CA ILE A 133 4.57 17.16 -12.14
C ILE A 133 3.53 18.13 -11.58
N GLY A 134 2.81 18.83 -12.44
CA GLY A 134 1.78 19.82 -12.07
C GLY A 134 0.49 19.24 -11.47
N LEU A 135 0.55 18.06 -10.83
CA LEU A 135 -0.57 17.38 -10.18
C LEU A 135 -0.32 17.24 -8.67
N PRO A 136 -1.37 17.18 -7.84
CA PRO A 136 -1.26 16.81 -6.44
C PRO A 136 -0.62 15.44 -6.25
N ILE A 137 0.46 15.36 -5.44
CA ILE A 137 1.17 14.11 -5.14
C ILE A 137 1.20 13.90 -3.64
N ILE A 138 0.95 12.67 -3.19
CA ILE A 138 1.23 12.19 -1.83
C ILE A 138 2.21 11.03 -1.92
N SER A 139 3.21 11.03 -1.05
CA SER A 139 4.19 9.95 -0.97
C SER A 139 3.82 8.93 0.10
N LEU A 140 3.97 7.65 -0.24
CA LEU A 140 3.84 6.51 0.67
C LEU A 140 5.25 6.02 1.07
N ASP A 141 5.58 6.16 2.35
CA ASP A 141 6.79 5.64 2.99
C ASP A 141 8.12 6.03 2.30
N ARG A 142 8.13 7.20 1.66
CA ARG A 142 9.30 7.69 0.95
C ARG A 142 9.36 9.23 0.90
N SER A 143 10.54 9.81 1.11
CA SER A 143 10.78 11.23 0.89
C SER A 143 11.10 11.47 -0.59
N LEU A 144 10.23 12.18 -1.31
CA LEU A 144 10.38 12.48 -2.74
C LEU A 144 10.91 13.88 -2.98
N ALA A 145 10.28 14.90 -2.38
CA ALA A 145 10.66 16.30 -2.45
C ALA A 145 10.09 17.06 -1.26
N ASP A 146 10.62 18.25 -0.95
CA ASP A 146 10.23 19.03 0.23
C ASP A 146 8.77 19.50 0.22
N ASP A 147 8.16 19.63 -0.96
CA ASP A 147 6.78 20.05 -1.15
C ASP A 147 5.78 18.88 -1.29
N ILE A 148 6.26 17.64 -1.25
CA ILE A 148 5.44 16.43 -1.36
C ILE A 148 5.30 15.80 0.03
N PRO A 149 4.08 15.80 0.62
CA PRO A 149 3.86 15.18 1.92
C PRO A 149 4.10 13.68 1.87
N VAL A 150 4.68 13.15 2.94
CA VAL A 150 4.89 11.71 3.11
C VAL A 150 4.03 11.17 4.25
N VAL A 151 3.35 10.06 4.01
CA VAL A 151 2.65 9.26 5.02
C VAL A 151 3.41 7.97 5.23
N HIS A 152 3.75 7.67 6.47
CA HIS A 152 4.49 6.46 6.81
C HIS A 152 4.15 5.95 8.21
N ALA A 153 4.47 4.70 8.47
CA ALA A 153 4.37 4.10 9.79
C ALA A 153 5.40 4.71 10.77
N ASP A 154 5.13 4.62 12.07
CA ASP A 154 6.13 4.99 13.10
C ASP A 154 7.25 3.94 13.16
N HIS A 155 8.25 4.14 12.31
CA HIS A 155 9.39 3.25 12.23
C HIS A 155 10.33 3.33 13.43
N VAL A 156 10.29 4.42 14.19
CA VAL A 156 11.02 4.53 15.48
C VAL A 156 10.38 3.59 16.49
N GLN A 157 9.05 3.69 16.67
CA GLN A 157 8.30 2.78 17.53
C GLN A 157 8.46 1.32 17.08
N GLY A 158 8.39 1.05 15.76
CA GLY A 158 8.59 -0.29 15.22
C GLY A 158 9.99 -0.87 15.48
N GLY A 159 11.03 -0.03 15.46
CA GLY A 159 12.38 -0.42 15.84
C GLY A 159 12.49 -0.79 17.33
N HIS A 160 11.83 -0.07 18.21
CA HIS A 160 11.76 -0.40 19.64
C HIS A 160 11.01 -1.71 19.89
N ILE A 161 9.84 -1.91 19.27
CA ILE A 161 9.07 -3.16 19.37
C ILE A 161 9.93 -4.37 18.97
N ALA A 162 10.61 -4.28 17.82
CA ALA A 162 11.50 -5.34 17.37
C ALA A 162 12.61 -5.59 18.39
N ALA A 163 13.30 -4.54 18.85
CA ALA A 163 14.40 -4.68 19.81
C ALA A 163 13.98 -5.36 21.13
N GLU A 164 12.83 -4.96 21.68
CA GLU A 164 12.26 -5.58 22.89
C GLU A 164 12.02 -7.09 22.70
N ALA A 165 11.49 -7.49 21.53
CA ALA A 165 11.27 -8.91 21.21
C ALA A 165 12.57 -9.72 21.25
N PHE A 166 13.66 -9.21 20.63
CA PHE A 166 14.96 -9.88 20.64
C PHE A 166 15.58 -9.94 22.03
N LEU A 167 15.48 -8.87 22.81
CA LEU A 167 15.98 -8.84 24.20
C LEU A 167 15.22 -9.83 25.08
N LYS A 168 13.89 -9.89 24.94
CA LYS A 168 13.04 -10.85 25.66
C LYS A 168 13.39 -12.31 25.34
N HIS A 169 13.76 -12.62 24.09
CA HIS A 169 14.22 -13.95 23.68
C HIS A 169 15.68 -14.23 24.06
N GLY A 170 16.39 -13.25 24.58
CA GLY A 170 17.78 -13.40 25.03
C GLY A 170 18.79 -13.60 23.93
N CYS A 171 18.49 -13.12 22.71
CA CYS A 171 19.41 -13.18 21.58
C CYS A 171 20.76 -12.51 21.89
N LYS A 172 21.85 -13.06 21.40
CA LYS A 172 23.22 -12.57 21.62
C LYS A 172 23.86 -12.05 20.35
N LYS A 173 23.52 -12.64 19.21
CA LYS A 173 24.11 -12.34 17.93
C LYS A 173 23.02 -12.22 16.87
N VAL A 174 22.67 -11.00 16.55
CA VAL A 174 21.53 -10.71 15.68
C VAL A 174 21.98 -10.11 14.35
N VAL A 175 21.17 -10.30 13.31
CA VAL A 175 21.35 -9.65 12.02
C VAL A 175 20.05 -8.97 11.63
N GLN A 176 20.15 -7.71 11.19
CA GLN A 176 19.07 -7.01 10.52
C GLN A 176 19.32 -6.97 9.02
N PHE A 177 18.30 -7.31 8.24
CA PHE A 177 18.31 -7.10 6.79
C PHE A 177 17.68 -5.75 6.45
N VAL A 178 18.47 -4.91 5.78
CA VAL A 178 18.04 -3.55 5.42
C VAL A 178 17.88 -3.42 3.91
N GLY A 179 17.02 -2.53 3.47
CA GLY A 179 16.90 -2.18 2.06
C GLY A 179 18.13 -1.42 1.55
N TYR A 180 18.15 -1.13 0.26
CA TYR A 180 19.25 -0.40 -0.38
C TYR A 180 19.38 1.03 0.17
N SER A 181 20.52 1.36 0.73
CA SER A 181 20.76 2.58 1.55
C SER A 181 20.60 3.92 0.80
N LYS A 182 20.68 3.91 -0.55
CA LYS A 182 20.47 5.12 -1.36
C LYS A 182 19.00 5.48 -1.57
N VAL A 183 18.06 4.59 -1.21
CA VAL A 183 16.64 4.92 -1.20
C VAL A 183 16.32 5.67 0.09
N LEU A 184 16.01 6.97 -0.04
CA LEU A 184 15.64 7.79 1.10
C LEU A 184 14.21 7.46 1.54
N SER A 185 14.10 6.69 2.63
CA SER A 185 12.81 6.28 3.20
C SER A 185 12.83 6.45 4.73
N PRO A 186 11.72 6.91 5.31
CA PRO A 186 11.52 6.90 6.77
C PRO A 186 11.76 5.51 7.39
N SER A 187 11.52 4.43 6.65
CA SER A 187 11.68 3.05 7.10
C SER A 187 13.10 2.70 7.56
N ALA A 188 14.11 3.47 7.15
CA ALA A 188 15.49 3.30 7.64
C ALA A 188 15.61 3.54 9.16
N GLN A 189 14.69 4.31 9.76
CA GLN A 189 14.74 4.64 11.19
C GLN A 189 14.58 3.39 12.07
N ARG A 190 13.75 2.40 11.68
CA ARG A 190 13.58 1.17 12.45
C ARG A 190 14.89 0.42 12.65
N HIS A 191 15.71 0.41 11.62
CA HIS A 191 17.01 -0.30 11.64
C HIS A 191 18.06 0.44 12.49
N LYS A 192 18.03 1.77 12.47
CA LYS A 192 18.89 2.60 13.30
C LYS A 192 18.55 2.39 14.77
N VAL A 193 17.28 2.53 15.15
CA VAL A 193 16.80 2.35 16.51
C VAL A 193 17.08 0.93 17.00
N PHE A 194 16.80 -0.09 16.18
CA PHE A 194 17.07 -1.49 16.53
C PHE A 194 18.56 -1.72 16.83
N ALA A 195 19.47 -1.26 15.95
CA ALA A 195 20.90 -1.43 16.16
C ALA A 195 21.43 -0.67 17.39
N GLU A 196 20.90 0.51 17.68
CA GLU A 196 21.23 1.28 18.88
C GLU A 196 20.82 0.51 20.15
N GLN A 197 19.59 0.00 20.19
CA GLN A 197 19.06 -0.78 21.31
C GLN A 197 19.87 -2.09 21.52
N MET A 198 20.20 -2.80 20.45
CA MET A 198 21.04 -4.01 20.56
C MET A 198 22.42 -3.69 21.16
N ARG A 199 23.08 -2.66 20.67
CA ARG A 199 24.37 -2.20 21.17
C ARG A 199 24.32 -1.80 22.65
N ASP A 200 23.30 -1.04 23.05
CA ASP A 200 23.15 -0.53 24.42
C ASP A 200 22.93 -1.67 25.44
N HIS A 201 22.41 -2.82 24.97
CA HIS A 201 22.23 -4.03 25.78
C HIS A 201 23.33 -5.10 25.57
N GLY A 202 24.42 -4.74 24.87
CA GLY A 202 25.55 -5.65 24.67
C GLY A 202 25.28 -6.82 23.73
N VAL A 203 24.27 -6.71 22.85
CA VAL A 203 23.96 -7.70 21.81
C VAL A 203 24.76 -7.37 20.55
N GLU A 204 25.45 -8.36 20.00
CA GLU A 204 26.20 -8.22 18.75
C GLU A 204 25.21 -8.08 17.58
N CYS A 205 25.18 -6.92 16.91
CA CYS A 205 24.22 -6.62 15.85
C CYS A 205 24.94 -6.32 14.54
N PHE A 206 24.64 -7.10 13.51
CA PHE A 206 25.15 -6.90 12.15
C PHE A 206 24.06 -6.40 11.22
N THR A 207 24.45 -5.62 10.22
CA THR A 207 23.57 -5.15 9.16
C THR A 207 23.94 -5.82 7.84
N TYR A 208 22.95 -6.47 7.23
CA TYR A 208 23.05 -7.03 5.88
C TYR A 208 22.21 -6.20 4.91
N GLU A 209 22.85 -5.50 3.98
CA GLU A 209 22.19 -4.68 3.00
C GLU A 209 21.75 -5.52 1.79
N LEU A 210 20.45 -5.46 1.45
CA LEU A 210 19.88 -6.06 0.25
C LEU A 210 20.22 -5.21 -0.98
N ARG A 211 20.29 -5.84 -2.15
CA ARG A 211 20.54 -5.13 -3.40
C ARG A 211 19.34 -4.27 -3.78
N LEU A 212 19.60 -3.20 -4.54
CA LEU A 212 18.52 -2.40 -5.13
C LEU A 212 17.57 -3.29 -5.94
N ASN A 213 16.27 -3.11 -5.75
CA ASN A 213 15.22 -3.85 -6.47
C ASN A 213 15.27 -5.38 -6.30
N GLN A 214 15.78 -5.86 -5.16
CA GLN A 214 15.73 -7.27 -4.80
C GLN A 214 14.41 -7.54 -4.09
N PHE A 215 13.34 -7.85 -4.84
CA PHE A 215 11.99 -8.07 -4.30
C PHE A 215 11.44 -9.49 -4.58
N GLU A 216 12.07 -10.26 -5.46
CA GLU A 216 11.64 -11.62 -5.74
C GLU A 216 11.95 -12.58 -4.60
N PHE A 217 10.97 -13.37 -4.17
CA PHE A 217 11.13 -14.34 -3.08
C PHE A 217 12.23 -15.38 -3.35
N SER A 218 12.40 -15.80 -4.60
CA SER A 218 13.49 -16.66 -5.03
C SER A 218 14.87 -16.08 -4.73
N SER A 219 15.04 -14.78 -4.93
CA SER A 219 16.25 -14.04 -4.62
C SER A 219 16.49 -13.96 -3.10
N TYR A 220 15.45 -13.80 -2.31
CA TYR A 220 15.55 -13.83 -0.84
C TYR A 220 15.95 -15.22 -0.33
N LEU A 221 15.46 -16.31 -0.94
CA LEU A 221 15.88 -17.67 -0.60
C LEU A 221 17.37 -17.90 -0.89
N GLN A 222 17.88 -17.40 -2.01
CA GLN A 222 19.31 -17.48 -2.31
C GLN A 222 20.14 -16.69 -1.29
N THR A 223 19.70 -15.47 -0.95
CA THR A 223 20.35 -14.65 0.08
C THR A 223 20.33 -15.36 1.44
N ALA A 224 19.20 -15.93 1.84
CA ALA A 224 19.05 -16.66 3.10
C ALA A 224 20.02 -17.87 3.17
N LYS A 225 20.13 -18.62 2.08
CA LYS A 225 21.05 -19.74 1.98
C LYS A 225 22.51 -19.31 2.17
N MET A 226 22.95 -18.34 1.38
CA MET A 226 24.33 -17.81 1.45
C MET A 226 24.62 -17.22 2.82
N PHE A 227 23.66 -16.48 3.38
CA PHE A 227 23.81 -15.86 4.69
C PHE A 227 23.97 -16.89 5.81
N LEU A 228 23.10 -17.91 5.89
CA LEU A 228 23.18 -18.97 6.92
C LEU A 228 24.43 -19.86 6.77
N ASP A 229 24.98 -20.01 5.56
CA ASP A 229 26.27 -20.66 5.34
C ASP A 229 27.44 -19.85 5.93
N GLN A 230 27.38 -18.52 5.75
CA GLN A 230 28.44 -17.61 6.18
C GLN A 230 28.36 -17.28 7.68
N TYR A 231 27.17 -17.26 8.27
CA TYR A 231 26.92 -16.85 9.66
C TYR A 231 26.17 -17.92 10.47
N PRO A 232 26.72 -19.13 10.68
CA PRO A 232 26.00 -20.22 11.34
C PRO A 232 25.68 -19.94 12.81
N GLY A 233 26.42 -19.04 13.47
CA GLY A 233 26.27 -18.72 14.89
C GLY A 233 25.29 -17.57 15.19
N VAL A 234 24.54 -17.08 14.22
CA VAL A 234 23.48 -16.06 14.43
C VAL A 234 22.28 -16.72 15.09
N ASP A 235 21.72 -16.08 16.14
CA ASP A 235 20.58 -16.53 16.92
C ASP A 235 19.35 -15.65 16.77
N GLY A 236 19.46 -14.50 16.04
CA GLY A 236 18.34 -13.61 15.79
C GLY A 236 18.36 -12.96 14.40
N ILE A 237 17.19 -12.86 13.74
CA ILE A 237 17.02 -12.22 12.43
C ILE A 237 15.87 -11.22 12.47
N PHE A 238 16.16 -9.97 12.12
CA PHE A 238 15.20 -8.90 11.92
C PHE A 238 15.15 -8.48 10.46
N ALA A 239 13.97 -8.54 9.82
CA ALA A 239 13.82 -8.22 8.40
C ALA A 239 12.36 -7.90 8.05
N ALA A 240 12.11 -7.33 6.86
CA ALA A 240 10.77 -7.30 6.28
C ALA A 240 10.19 -8.72 6.13
N ASP A 241 8.88 -8.90 6.25
CA ASP A 241 8.21 -10.21 6.36
C ASP A 241 8.70 -11.24 5.34
N LEU A 242 8.76 -10.91 4.04
CA LEU A 242 9.19 -11.86 3.02
C LEU A 242 10.65 -12.30 3.15
N VAL A 243 11.53 -11.39 3.60
CA VAL A 243 12.95 -11.73 3.84
C VAL A 243 13.05 -12.60 5.07
N ALA A 244 12.33 -12.25 6.14
CA ALA A 244 12.25 -13.04 7.37
C ALA A 244 11.76 -14.46 7.07
N LEU A 245 10.69 -14.60 6.29
CA LEU A 245 10.13 -15.90 5.87
C LEU A 245 11.11 -16.73 5.01
N ALA A 246 11.88 -16.07 4.15
CA ALA A 246 12.91 -16.77 3.37
C ALA A 246 14.00 -17.36 4.27
N VAL A 247 14.44 -16.59 5.28
CA VAL A 247 15.42 -17.07 6.28
C VAL A 247 14.80 -18.16 7.16
N GLN A 248 13.57 -17.98 7.64
CA GLN A 248 12.84 -18.98 8.42
C GLN A 248 12.75 -20.31 7.67
N ARG A 249 12.30 -20.27 6.41
CA ARG A 249 12.19 -21.46 5.56
C ARG A 249 13.53 -22.18 5.38
N GLU A 250 14.59 -21.44 5.09
CA GLU A 250 15.92 -22.04 4.92
C GLU A 250 16.47 -22.62 6.24
N ALA A 251 16.27 -21.92 7.38
CA ALA A 251 16.69 -22.40 8.69
C ALA A 251 15.96 -23.70 9.08
N LEU A 252 14.65 -23.76 8.88
CA LEU A 252 13.86 -24.98 9.13
C LEU A 252 14.30 -26.14 8.23
N SER A 253 14.62 -25.89 6.96
CA SER A 253 15.13 -26.92 6.03
C SER A 253 16.47 -27.51 6.48
N ARG A 254 17.25 -26.76 7.26
CA ARG A 254 18.51 -27.20 7.89
C ARG A 254 18.34 -27.84 9.26
N GLY A 255 17.09 -28.02 9.71
CA GLY A 255 16.76 -28.62 11.01
C GLY A 255 16.92 -27.69 12.21
N ARG A 256 17.08 -26.36 11.99
CA ARG A 256 17.07 -25.39 13.10
C ARG A 256 15.66 -25.22 13.64
N ARG A 257 15.52 -25.19 14.95
CA ARG A 257 14.26 -24.94 15.64
C ARG A 257 14.00 -23.42 15.71
N ILE A 258 12.76 -23.03 15.42
CA ILE A 258 12.33 -21.66 15.54
C ILE A 258 11.21 -21.63 16.60
N PRO A 259 11.30 -20.79 17.64
CA PRO A 259 12.31 -19.75 17.86
C PRO A 259 13.59 -20.21 18.61
N ASP A 260 13.71 -21.47 19.08
CA ASP A 260 14.71 -21.89 20.06
C ASP A 260 16.18 -21.73 19.60
N ASP A 261 16.49 -22.13 18.35
CA ASP A 261 17.85 -22.06 17.79
C ASP A 261 18.05 -20.79 16.94
N LEU A 262 16.96 -20.16 16.49
CA LEU A 262 16.97 -18.92 15.72
C LEU A 262 15.64 -18.18 15.92
N PHE A 263 15.68 -17.02 16.55
CA PHE A 263 14.53 -16.13 16.63
C PHE A 263 14.44 -15.31 15.35
N VAL A 264 13.30 -15.37 14.66
CA VAL A 264 13.04 -14.62 13.42
C VAL A 264 11.88 -13.67 13.69
N PHE A 265 12.07 -12.38 13.41
CA PHE A 265 11.08 -11.35 13.63
C PHE A 265 10.90 -10.50 12.36
N GLY A 266 9.67 -10.33 11.95
CA GLY A 266 9.26 -9.63 10.75
C GLY A 266 9.06 -8.13 10.91
N TYR A 267 8.79 -7.50 9.80
CA TYR A 267 8.27 -6.15 9.71
C TYR A 267 7.35 -6.08 8.49
N ASP A 268 6.25 -5.42 8.60
CA ASP A 268 5.16 -5.06 7.70
C ASP A 268 3.82 -5.56 8.23
N GLY A 269 3.72 -6.77 8.78
CA GLY A 269 2.48 -7.35 9.29
C GLY A 269 1.47 -7.61 8.18
N SER A 270 1.95 -7.90 6.96
CA SER A 270 1.09 -8.31 5.87
C SER A 270 0.56 -9.73 6.11
N PHE A 271 -0.48 -10.16 5.40
CA PHE A 271 -1.13 -11.46 5.61
C PHE A 271 -0.17 -12.66 5.63
N VAL A 272 1.00 -12.55 5.01
CA VAL A 272 1.97 -13.66 4.91
C VAL A 272 2.51 -14.12 6.26
N HIS A 273 2.56 -13.23 7.26
CA HIS A 273 3.05 -13.59 8.60
C HIS A 273 2.13 -14.60 9.29
N LYS A 274 0.80 -14.55 9.02
CA LYS A 274 -0.20 -15.45 9.59
C LYS A 274 -0.20 -16.83 8.94
N ILE A 275 0.14 -16.92 7.64
CA ILE A 275 0.15 -18.20 6.91
C ILE A 275 1.46 -18.98 7.06
N ALA A 276 2.49 -18.37 7.63
CA ALA A 276 3.76 -19.03 7.91
C ALA A 276 3.61 -20.07 9.03
N TYR A 277 4.44 -21.12 8.98
CA TYR A 277 4.52 -22.10 10.08
C TYR A 277 5.97 -22.37 10.44
N PRO A 278 6.35 -22.15 11.72
CA PRO A 278 5.56 -21.46 12.75
C PRO A 278 5.17 -20.01 12.30
N PRO A 279 4.13 -19.42 12.89
CA PRO A 279 3.74 -18.04 12.58
C PRO A 279 4.91 -17.08 12.80
N LEU A 280 5.06 -16.08 11.93
CA LEU A 280 6.13 -15.11 12.03
C LEU A 280 5.69 -13.95 12.93
N PRO A 281 6.30 -13.75 14.13
CA PRO A 281 6.07 -12.52 14.89
C PRO A 281 6.62 -11.33 14.11
N THR A 282 5.87 -10.21 14.10
CA THR A 282 6.19 -9.06 13.25
C THR A 282 5.66 -7.75 13.84
N VAL A 283 6.19 -6.63 13.35
CA VAL A 283 5.57 -5.32 13.51
C VAL A 283 4.47 -5.16 12.45
N ILE A 284 3.25 -4.88 12.88
CA ILE A 284 2.11 -4.63 11.98
C ILE A 284 2.05 -3.13 11.65
N GLN A 285 2.14 -2.80 10.37
CA GLN A 285 1.91 -1.45 9.87
C GLN A 285 0.40 -1.15 9.82
N PRO A 286 -0.02 0.09 10.11
CA PRO A 286 -1.44 0.48 10.19
C PRO A 286 -1.98 0.80 8.78
N TYR A 287 -2.22 -0.23 7.97
CA TYR A 287 -2.59 -0.12 6.56
C TYR A 287 -3.84 0.74 6.32
N GLU A 288 -4.88 0.56 7.12
CA GLU A 288 -6.15 1.27 7.01
C GLU A 288 -5.97 2.77 7.31
N GLU A 289 -5.29 3.09 8.41
CA GLU A 289 -5.06 4.47 8.84
C GLU A 289 -4.10 5.19 7.88
N MET A 290 -3.10 4.48 7.37
CA MET A 290 -2.20 5.03 6.34
C MET A 290 -2.97 5.33 5.06
N ALA A 291 -3.82 4.42 4.57
CA ALA A 291 -4.62 4.62 3.37
C ALA A 291 -5.59 5.79 3.54
N ALA A 292 -6.32 5.84 4.66
CA ALA A 292 -7.26 6.93 4.98
C ALA A 292 -6.54 8.29 5.02
N THR A 293 -5.37 8.36 5.66
CA THR A 293 -4.56 9.59 5.75
C THR A 293 -4.04 10.03 4.38
N ILE A 294 -3.55 9.09 3.56
CA ILE A 294 -3.06 9.37 2.21
C ILE A 294 -4.18 9.97 1.35
N VAL A 295 -5.37 9.36 1.36
CA VAL A 295 -6.48 9.81 0.52
C VAL A 295 -7.05 11.14 1.03
N ASP A 296 -7.16 11.34 2.34
CA ASP A 296 -7.58 12.63 2.92
C ASP A 296 -6.64 13.78 2.50
N LEU A 297 -5.33 13.57 2.63
CA LEU A 297 -4.33 14.56 2.21
C LEU A 297 -4.37 14.82 0.72
N LEU A 298 -4.57 13.78 -0.09
CA LEU A 298 -4.69 13.93 -1.54
C LEU A 298 -5.90 14.77 -1.91
N GLU A 299 -7.07 14.51 -1.30
CA GLU A 299 -8.28 15.32 -1.53
C GLU A 299 -8.09 16.78 -1.16
N ARG A 300 -7.44 17.06 -0.03
CA ARG A 300 -7.10 18.43 0.37
C ARG A 300 -6.21 19.11 -0.66
N ARG A 301 -5.19 18.42 -1.17
CA ARG A 301 -4.33 18.96 -2.23
C ARG A 301 -5.08 19.17 -3.55
N ILE A 302 -5.98 18.26 -3.93
CA ILE A 302 -6.86 18.41 -5.09
C ILE A 302 -7.79 19.63 -4.94
N ALA A 303 -8.18 19.95 -3.71
CA ALA A 303 -8.95 21.16 -3.39
C ALA A 303 -8.11 22.45 -3.31
N GLY A 304 -6.79 22.36 -3.56
CA GLY A 304 -5.85 23.49 -3.52
C GLY A 304 -5.40 23.88 -2.11
N GLN A 305 -5.61 23.01 -1.11
CA GLN A 305 -5.14 23.24 0.26
C GLN A 305 -3.69 22.76 0.42
N THR A 306 -2.89 23.51 1.16
CA THR A 306 -1.54 23.09 1.52
C THR A 306 -1.61 22.21 2.77
N PRO A 307 -0.97 21.02 2.78
CA PRO A 307 -0.85 20.19 3.98
C PRO A 307 -0.16 20.94 5.13
N GLU A 308 -0.60 20.67 6.35
CA GLU A 308 -0.07 21.34 7.55
C GLU A 308 1.34 20.86 7.87
N PHE A 309 1.62 19.58 7.63
CA PHE A 309 2.92 18.94 7.87
C PHE A 309 3.47 18.33 6.59
N HIS A 310 4.79 18.18 6.55
CA HIS A 310 5.46 17.44 5.48
C HIS A 310 5.45 15.92 5.73
N SER A 311 5.44 15.48 6.98
CA SER A 311 5.48 14.07 7.38
C SER A 311 4.34 13.74 8.33
N TYR A 312 3.61 12.67 8.01
CA TYR A 312 2.49 12.12 8.77
C TYR A 312 2.85 10.72 9.25
N VAL A 313 3.04 10.58 10.55
CA VAL A 313 3.54 9.37 11.21
C VAL A 313 2.38 8.64 11.87
N ILE A 314 2.16 7.38 11.51
CA ILE A 314 1.06 6.57 12.02
C ILE A 314 1.62 5.47 12.94
N PRO A 315 1.10 5.32 14.17
CA PRO A 315 1.59 4.35 15.14
C PRO A 315 1.50 2.90 14.64
N VAL A 316 2.46 2.07 15.03
CA VAL A 316 2.50 0.63 14.72
C VAL A 316 2.23 -0.21 15.97
N VAL A 317 1.94 -1.50 15.78
CA VAL A 317 1.75 -2.45 16.89
C VAL A 317 2.55 -3.74 16.66
N SER A 318 2.81 -4.49 17.74
CA SER A 318 3.35 -5.84 17.63
C SER A 318 2.23 -6.84 17.30
N SER A 319 2.50 -7.81 16.44
CA SER A 319 1.57 -8.93 16.20
C SER A 319 1.29 -9.75 17.46
N GLU A 320 2.22 -9.76 18.41
CA GLU A 320 2.04 -10.45 19.71
C GLU A 320 1.04 -9.72 20.64
N SER A 321 0.75 -8.44 20.38
CA SER A 321 -0.21 -7.65 21.17
C SER A 321 -1.61 -7.63 20.59
N VAL A 322 -1.80 -8.14 19.37
CA VAL A 322 -3.10 -8.21 18.70
C VAL A 322 -3.69 -9.61 18.92
N PRO A 323 -4.90 -9.75 19.50
CA PRO A 323 -5.56 -11.04 19.61
C PRO A 323 -5.69 -11.71 18.24
N ASP A 324 -5.49 -13.03 18.16
CA ASP A 324 -5.81 -13.77 16.95
C ASP A 324 -7.31 -13.60 16.65
N GLU A 325 -7.62 -13.16 15.43
CA GLU A 325 -9.01 -13.00 14.95
C GLU A 325 -9.76 -14.35 14.82
N ALA A 326 -9.20 -15.45 15.33
CA ALA A 326 -9.82 -16.77 15.35
C ALA A 326 -11.15 -16.84 16.14
N ASP A 327 -11.47 -15.78 16.93
CA ASP A 327 -12.75 -15.64 17.64
C ASP A 327 -13.76 -14.71 16.93
N GLY A 328 -13.43 -14.18 15.76
CA GLY A 328 -14.36 -13.42 14.92
C GLY A 328 -15.30 -14.37 14.18
N ASP A 329 -16.60 -14.03 14.18
CA ASP A 329 -17.74 -14.71 13.57
C ASP A 329 -17.36 -15.53 12.31
N PRO A 330 -17.64 -16.84 12.26
CA PRO A 330 -17.29 -17.65 11.10
C PRO A 330 -17.98 -17.04 9.88
N VAL A 331 -17.18 -16.77 8.84
CA VAL A 331 -17.60 -16.34 7.51
C VAL A 331 -18.95 -16.93 7.19
N GLY A 332 -19.96 -16.07 6.99
CA GLY A 332 -21.35 -16.46 6.81
C GLY A 332 -21.45 -17.67 5.89
N ASN A 333 -22.28 -18.64 6.26
CA ASN A 333 -22.52 -19.87 5.54
C ASN A 333 -22.63 -19.62 4.04
N TYR A 334 -21.54 -19.87 3.31
CA TYR A 334 -21.65 -20.08 1.88
C TYR A 334 -22.36 -21.40 1.68
N ASP A 335 -23.65 -21.31 1.35
CA ASP A 335 -24.45 -22.47 0.97
C ASP A 335 -23.85 -23.05 -0.33
N LEU A 336 -22.98 -24.05 -0.15
CA LEU A 336 -22.38 -24.81 -1.25
C LEU A 336 -23.41 -25.84 -1.79
N THR A 337 -24.65 -25.44 -2.01
CA THR A 337 -25.58 -26.23 -2.81
C THR A 337 -25.12 -26.21 -4.27
N VAL A 338 -24.22 -27.11 -4.60
CA VAL A 338 -23.93 -27.48 -5.99
C VAL A 338 -25.22 -28.08 -6.55
N ALA A 339 -25.88 -27.37 -7.44
CA ALA A 339 -26.99 -27.90 -8.21
C ALA A 339 -26.49 -29.15 -8.99
N PRO A 340 -27.16 -30.29 -8.92
CA PRO A 340 -26.81 -31.46 -9.72
C PRO A 340 -26.99 -31.12 -11.21
N ARG A 341 -26.04 -31.55 -12.06
CA ARG A 341 -26.07 -31.46 -13.51
C ARG A 341 -27.21 -32.28 -14.09
#